data_f461a62397af0a7c4ed1ece4117b3851
#
_entry.id   f461a62397af0a7c4ed1ece4117b3851
#
_cell.length_a   1.000
_cell.length_b   1.000
_cell.length_c   1.000
_cell.angle_alpha   90.00
_cell.angle_beta   90.00
_cell.angle_gamma   90.00
#
_symmetry.space_group_name_H-M   'P 1'
#
loop_
_entity.id
_entity.type
_entity.pdbx_description
1 polymer ?
#
loop_
_entity_poly.entity_id
_entity_poly.type
_entity_poly.pdbx_seq_one_letter_code
_entity_poly.pdbx_strand_id
1 'polypeptide(L)'
;MQRIPPIFLTVVLAAALAIPSFVGLAQNPSSSGPYKVLKTAKAGGEGGYDYVFADGKARRLYIPRGGQTGRLTVFNLDTLESVGTIPNVSAGGATVDPKSHHGFSTTKPVTMWDAKTLKVIKTIDVEGRPDGILTDAYNSRVWVLSHQPPHATIIDARSGTVVKTLDLGGAPEQAVSNGRGTMYVNIADKANIAVVDAKNLAVTAHYDMSSKGTGGSGLAFDAKNHILFAYYRQPSPVVVIINADNGNIITTLPTGTGVDTVAFNPATMEAISAENGGSMTFIKENSPTDFSVEQTLQTMVGAKTLALDTKTNHLLTMAAEYGPPAPDAKPGPAGRPPRGPMIADSFSILMVGK
;
A
#
# COMPACT_ATOMS: atom_id res chain seq x y z
N MET A 1 70.66 -54.92 14.40
CA MET A 1 69.19 -55.16 14.59
C MET A 1 68.57 -53.87 15.07
N GLN A 2 68.08 -53.07 14.19
CA GLN A 2 67.33 -51.84 14.49
C GLN A 2 65.84 -52.13 14.44
N ARG A 3 65.13 -51.81 15.55
CA ARG A 3 63.70 -51.98 15.64
C ARG A 3 63.03 -50.72 15.17
N ILE A 4 62.10 -50.85 14.20
CA ILE A 4 61.23 -49.79 13.66
C ILE A 4 60.01 -49.68 14.59
N PRO A 5 59.57 -48.49 15.04
CA PRO A 5 58.33 -48.34 15.81
C PRO A 5 57.09 -48.30 14.91
N PRO A 6 55.92 -48.68 15.41
CA PRO A 6 54.71 -48.73 14.62
C PRO A 6 54.10 -47.34 14.44
N ILE A 7 53.67 -47.01 13.21
CA ILE A 7 52.95 -45.80 12.84
C ILE A 7 51.49 -46.02 13.19
N PHE A 8 50.98 -45.20 14.13
CA PHE A 8 49.54 -45.10 14.42
C PHE A 8 48.88 -44.21 13.35
N LEU A 9 48.02 -44.78 12.55
CA LEU A 9 47.19 -44.06 11.59
C LEU A 9 45.93 -43.54 12.29
N THR A 10 45.89 -42.24 12.56
CA THR A 10 44.69 -41.61 13.14
C THR A 10 43.70 -41.30 12.02
N VAL A 11 42.59 -42.03 11.95
CA VAL A 11 41.48 -41.74 11.05
C VAL A 11 40.63 -40.63 11.65
N VAL A 12 40.70 -39.45 11.07
CA VAL A 12 39.81 -38.32 11.40
C VAL A 12 38.50 -38.50 10.64
N LEU A 13 37.45 -38.88 11.35
CA LEU A 13 36.08 -38.98 10.81
C LEU A 13 35.49 -37.57 10.75
N ALA A 14 35.46 -36.97 9.58
CA ALA A 14 34.76 -35.70 9.34
C ALA A 14 33.25 -35.96 9.28
N ALA A 15 32.54 -35.65 10.34
CA ALA A 15 31.08 -35.64 10.33
C ALA A 15 30.58 -34.40 9.55
N ALA A 16 30.09 -34.59 8.33
CA ALA A 16 29.43 -33.55 7.58
C ALA A 16 28.02 -33.31 8.18
N LEU A 17 27.88 -32.19 8.89
CA LEU A 17 26.58 -31.68 9.32
C LEU A 17 25.83 -31.19 8.07
N ALA A 18 24.88 -31.97 7.59
CA ALA A 18 23.93 -31.53 6.57
C ALA A 18 22.95 -30.53 7.24
N ILE A 19 23.14 -29.24 6.94
CA ILE A 19 22.18 -28.21 7.28
C ILE A 19 21.00 -28.37 6.29
N PRO A 20 19.77 -28.63 6.75
CA PRO A 20 18.63 -28.64 5.85
C PRO A 20 18.43 -27.22 5.32
N SER A 21 18.69 -27.03 4.03
CA SER A 21 18.27 -25.84 3.30
C SER A 21 16.76 -25.83 3.26
N PHE A 22 16.12 -25.00 4.09
CA PHE A 22 14.71 -24.65 3.90
C PHE A 22 14.59 -23.87 2.60
N VAL A 23 14.35 -24.59 1.51
CA VAL A 23 13.82 -24.02 0.28
C VAL A 23 12.41 -23.57 0.62
N GLY A 24 12.22 -22.28 0.87
CA GLY A 24 10.91 -21.68 0.96
C GLY A 24 10.17 -21.97 -0.34
N LEU A 25 9.19 -22.87 -0.29
CA LEU A 25 8.27 -23.10 -1.40
C LEU A 25 7.55 -21.77 -1.65
N ALA A 26 7.92 -21.07 -2.71
CA ALA A 26 7.08 -20.04 -3.28
C ALA A 26 5.72 -20.70 -3.56
N GLN A 27 4.70 -20.35 -2.79
CA GLN A 27 3.36 -20.84 -3.02
C GLN A 27 2.94 -20.37 -4.42
N ASN A 28 2.71 -21.30 -5.33
CA ASN A 28 2.07 -20.97 -6.60
C ASN A 28 0.72 -20.30 -6.29
N PRO A 29 0.36 -19.23 -7.02
CA PRO A 29 -0.92 -18.57 -6.83
C PRO A 29 -2.03 -19.63 -6.93
N SER A 30 -2.77 -19.83 -5.84
CA SER A 30 -3.92 -20.71 -5.86
C SER A 30 -5.05 -19.97 -6.57
N SER A 31 -5.40 -20.39 -7.76
CA SER A 31 -6.60 -19.89 -8.47
C SER A 31 -7.90 -20.35 -7.83
N SER A 32 -7.84 -21.28 -6.87
CA SER A 32 -8.99 -21.78 -6.14
C SER A 32 -9.23 -20.94 -4.88
N GLY A 33 -10.41 -20.34 -4.80
CA GLY A 33 -10.83 -19.51 -3.67
C GLY A 33 -12.09 -18.72 -4.02
N PRO A 34 -12.69 -18.01 -3.04
CA PRO A 34 -13.96 -17.33 -3.25
C PRO A 34 -13.86 -16.07 -4.12
N TYR A 35 -12.68 -15.47 -4.22
CA TYR A 35 -12.49 -14.22 -4.94
C TYR A 35 -12.21 -14.44 -6.44
N LYS A 36 -12.78 -13.56 -7.25
CA LYS A 36 -12.58 -13.51 -8.71
C LYS A 36 -12.63 -12.08 -9.22
N VAL A 37 -12.08 -11.85 -10.40
CA VAL A 37 -12.30 -10.61 -11.14
C VAL A 37 -13.74 -10.63 -11.66
N LEU A 38 -14.60 -9.80 -11.09
CA LEU A 38 -16.02 -9.71 -11.45
C LEU A 38 -16.24 -8.91 -12.73
N LYS A 39 -15.43 -7.86 -12.89
CA LYS A 39 -15.53 -6.93 -14.02
C LYS A 39 -14.17 -6.30 -14.32
N THR A 40 -13.89 -6.12 -15.60
CA THR A 40 -12.79 -5.29 -16.09
C THR A 40 -13.38 -4.21 -16.98
N ALA A 41 -13.13 -2.95 -16.65
CA ALA A 41 -13.58 -1.80 -17.42
C ALA A 41 -12.36 -1.06 -17.99
N LYS A 42 -12.29 -0.93 -19.31
CA LYS A 42 -11.28 -0.08 -19.96
C LYS A 42 -11.62 1.38 -19.69
N ALA A 43 -10.77 2.05 -18.92
CA ALA A 43 -10.92 3.46 -18.58
C ALA A 43 -10.11 4.37 -19.50
N GLY A 44 -9.13 3.81 -20.20
CA GLY A 44 -8.30 4.49 -21.18
C GLY A 44 -7.44 5.62 -20.63
N GLY A 45 -6.84 6.38 -21.53
CA GLY A 45 -5.99 7.53 -21.21
C GLY A 45 -4.64 7.14 -20.64
N GLU A 46 -3.76 8.13 -20.58
CA GLU A 46 -2.35 7.98 -20.15
C GLU A 46 -2.12 8.47 -18.72
N GLY A 47 -0.90 8.24 -18.22
CA GLY A 47 -0.41 8.69 -16.94
C GLY A 47 -0.29 7.58 -15.88
N GLY A 48 0.67 7.73 -14.99
CA GLY A 48 0.85 6.86 -13.84
C GLY A 48 -0.34 6.93 -12.88
N TYR A 49 -0.45 5.97 -11.98
CA TYR A 49 -1.49 5.89 -10.94
C TYR A 49 -0.86 5.38 -9.65
N ASP A 50 -1.43 5.84 -8.54
CA ASP A 50 -1.01 5.42 -7.20
C ASP A 50 -2.21 5.45 -6.25
N TYR A 51 -2.06 5.85 -4.99
CA TYR A 51 -3.09 5.81 -3.95
C TYR A 51 -4.48 6.26 -4.44
N VAL A 52 -5.32 5.28 -4.76
CA VAL A 52 -6.70 5.48 -5.21
C VAL A 52 -7.66 5.50 -4.02
N PHE A 53 -8.79 6.16 -4.18
CA PHE A 53 -9.75 6.30 -3.10
C PHE A 53 -11.18 5.95 -3.54
N ALA A 54 -11.84 5.07 -2.77
CA ALA A 54 -13.24 4.72 -2.96
C ALA A 54 -14.12 5.45 -1.92
N ASP A 55 -14.92 6.40 -2.39
CA ASP A 55 -16.00 7.00 -1.59
C ASP A 55 -17.26 6.13 -1.69
N GLY A 56 -17.39 5.18 -0.79
CA GLY A 56 -18.54 4.26 -0.75
C GLY A 56 -19.88 4.97 -0.53
N LYS A 57 -19.89 6.14 0.12
CA LYS A 57 -21.12 6.94 0.36
C LYS A 57 -21.57 7.68 -0.89
N ALA A 58 -20.65 8.38 -1.57
CA ALA A 58 -20.94 9.11 -2.80
C ALA A 58 -20.90 8.21 -4.04
N ARG A 59 -20.53 6.94 -3.92
CA ARG A 59 -20.35 5.97 -5.00
C ARG A 59 -19.37 6.43 -6.07
N ARG A 60 -18.20 6.95 -5.63
CA ARG A 60 -17.15 7.48 -6.51
C ARG A 60 -15.81 6.81 -6.24
N LEU A 61 -15.12 6.47 -7.32
CA LEU A 61 -13.73 6.03 -7.31
C LEU A 61 -12.87 7.15 -7.88
N TYR A 62 -11.92 7.64 -7.09
CA TYR A 62 -10.97 8.66 -7.49
C TYR A 62 -9.64 8.03 -7.83
N ILE A 63 -9.17 8.24 -9.07
CA ILE A 63 -7.92 7.68 -9.58
C ILE A 63 -7.00 8.83 -9.99
N PRO A 64 -5.92 9.09 -9.23
CA PRO A 64 -4.88 10.03 -9.64
C PRO A 64 -4.19 9.53 -10.92
N ARG A 65 -3.96 10.43 -11.88
CA ARG A 65 -3.22 10.14 -13.11
C ARG A 65 -2.06 11.14 -13.20
N GLY A 66 -0.85 10.64 -12.95
CA GLY A 66 0.38 11.44 -13.00
C GLY A 66 0.87 11.69 -14.42
N GLY A 67 1.91 12.52 -14.55
CA GLY A 67 2.55 12.88 -15.81
C GLY A 67 2.24 14.30 -16.29
N GLN A 68 2.63 14.63 -17.51
CA GLN A 68 2.51 16.00 -18.07
C GLN A 68 1.04 16.46 -18.20
N THR A 69 0.14 15.54 -18.47
CA THR A 69 -1.32 15.78 -18.53
C THR A 69 -2.01 15.32 -17.25
N GLY A 70 -1.37 15.54 -16.12
CA GLY A 70 -1.84 15.08 -14.81
C GLY A 70 -3.28 15.51 -14.52
N ARG A 71 -4.08 14.59 -14.03
CA ARG A 71 -5.49 14.77 -13.71
C ARG A 71 -5.94 13.81 -12.64
N LEU A 72 -7.04 14.12 -11.98
CA LEU A 72 -7.78 13.19 -11.14
C LEU A 72 -9.02 12.72 -11.93
N THR A 73 -9.08 11.45 -12.28
CA THR A 73 -10.25 10.86 -12.95
C THR A 73 -11.20 10.26 -11.93
N VAL A 74 -12.50 10.44 -12.15
CA VAL A 74 -13.54 10.00 -11.22
C VAL A 74 -14.49 9.06 -11.94
N PHE A 75 -14.73 7.89 -11.33
CA PHE A 75 -15.61 6.85 -11.87
C PHE A 75 -16.74 6.54 -10.90
N ASN A 76 -17.85 6.07 -11.38
CA ASN A 76 -18.92 5.52 -10.58
C ASN A 76 -18.50 4.13 -10.05
N LEU A 77 -18.63 3.86 -8.75
CA LEU A 77 -18.23 2.59 -8.14
C LEU A 77 -19.08 1.40 -8.57
N ASP A 78 -20.34 1.63 -8.97
CA ASP A 78 -21.25 0.55 -9.34
C ASP A 78 -21.11 0.18 -10.83
N THR A 79 -20.93 1.20 -11.71
CA THR A 79 -20.90 0.98 -13.17
C THR A 79 -19.48 1.00 -13.75
N LEU A 80 -18.50 1.58 -13.05
CA LEU A 80 -17.15 1.90 -13.51
C LEU A 80 -17.13 2.85 -14.72
N GLU A 81 -18.21 3.58 -14.96
CA GLU A 81 -18.28 4.62 -15.98
C GLU A 81 -17.69 5.93 -15.47
N SER A 82 -17.14 6.73 -16.37
CA SER A 82 -16.57 8.04 -16.02
C SER A 82 -17.66 9.00 -15.53
N VAL A 83 -17.43 9.60 -14.37
CA VAL A 83 -18.25 10.66 -13.80
C VAL A 83 -17.71 12.04 -14.16
N GLY A 84 -16.38 12.15 -14.28
CA GLY A 84 -15.73 13.41 -14.60
C GLY A 84 -14.22 13.40 -14.32
N THR A 85 -13.64 14.56 -14.49
CA THR A 85 -12.19 14.75 -14.32
C THR A 85 -11.90 16.10 -13.69
N ILE A 86 -10.94 16.14 -12.78
CA ILE A 86 -10.34 17.38 -12.28
C ILE A 86 -9.01 17.56 -13.01
N PRO A 87 -8.91 18.53 -13.94
CA PRO A 87 -7.71 18.73 -14.75
C PRO A 87 -6.57 19.38 -13.94
N ASN A 88 -5.36 19.27 -14.44
CA ASN A 88 -4.14 19.88 -13.89
C ASN A 88 -3.80 19.40 -12.46
N VAL A 89 -4.13 18.15 -12.14
CA VAL A 89 -3.89 17.51 -10.86
C VAL A 89 -3.03 16.27 -11.08
N SER A 90 -1.70 16.45 -11.15
CA SER A 90 -0.74 15.34 -11.28
C SER A 90 -0.39 14.81 -9.88
N ALA A 91 -1.27 14.02 -9.29
CA ALA A 91 -1.15 13.55 -7.91
C ALA A 91 -0.68 12.11 -7.80
N GLY A 92 -0.03 11.79 -6.65
CA GLY A 92 0.23 10.43 -6.18
C GLY A 92 -0.98 9.83 -5.49
N GLY A 93 -1.78 10.62 -4.79
CA GLY A 93 -2.92 10.15 -4.01
C GLY A 93 -4.10 11.11 -3.96
N ALA A 94 -5.27 10.57 -3.60
CA ALA A 94 -6.49 11.32 -3.38
C ALA A 94 -7.26 10.79 -2.17
N THR A 95 -7.99 11.68 -1.48
CA THR A 95 -8.92 11.34 -0.40
C THR A 95 -10.07 12.34 -0.34
N VAL A 96 -11.17 11.97 0.31
CA VAL A 96 -12.31 12.86 0.56
C VAL A 96 -12.68 12.82 2.03
N ASP A 97 -12.84 13.99 2.64
CA ASP A 97 -13.37 14.07 3.99
C ASP A 97 -14.90 13.93 3.98
N PRO A 98 -15.46 12.93 4.69
CA PRO A 98 -16.90 12.64 4.65
C PRO A 98 -17.77 13.69 5.34
N LYS A 99 -17.19 14.59 6.16
CA LYS A 99 -17.93 15.64 6.89
C LYS A 99 -17.99 16.94 6.12
N SER A 100 -16.87 17.41 5.57
CA SER A 100 -16.82 18.64 4.76
C SER A 100 -17.22 18.41 3.30
N HIS A 101 -17.16 17.19 2.81
CA HIS A 101 -17.28 16.82 1.39
C HIS A 101 -16.20 17.49 0.51
N HIS A 102 -15.08 17.85 1.09
CA HIS A 102 -13.93 18.32 0.35
C HIS A 102 -12.97 17.15 0.04
N GLY A 103 -12.50 17.14 -1.17
CA GLY A 103 -11.46 16.22 -1.61
C GLY A 103 -10.09 16.90 -1.66
N PHE A 104 -9.04 16.09 -1.53
CA PHE A 104 -7.65 16.52 -1.52
C PHE A 104 -6.79 15.57 -2.35
N SER A 105 -5.79 16.12 -3.02
CA SER A 105 -4.82 15.32 -3.80
C SER A 105 -3.40 15.79 -3.55
N THR A 106 -2.46 14.82 -3.50
CA THR A 106 -1.04 15.04 -3.23
C THR A 106 -0.28 15.60 -4.42
N THR A 107 -0.71 16.76 -4.89
CA THR A 107 0.08 17.60 -5.79
C THR A 107 0.98 18.54 -4.98
N LYS A 108 1.86 19.24 -5.65
CA LYS A 108 2.59 20.36 -5.06
C LYS A 108 2.36 21.61 -5.91
N PRO A 109 1.48 22.53 -5.43
CA PRO A 109 0.73 22.54 -4.17
C PRO A 109 -0.37 21.46 -4.10
N VAL A 110 -0.82 21.09 -2.89
CA VAL A 110 -1.98 20.21 -2.68
C VAL A 110 -3.23 20.87 -3.25
N THR A 111 -4.01 20.13 -4.01
CA THR A 111 -5.27 20.62 -4.56
C THR A 111 -6.44 20.20 -3.68
N MET A 112 -7.26 21.17 -3.28
CA MET A 112 -8.54 20.97 -2.59
C MET A 112 -9.69 21.20 -3.56
N TRP A 113 -10.66 20.28 -3.62
CA TRP A 113 -11.84 20.36 -4.50
C TRP A 113 -13.13 20.00 -3.78
N ASP A 114 -14.25 20.44 -4.34
CA ASP A 114 -15.59 20.03 -3.91
C ASP A 114 -15.91 18.64 -4.50
N ALA A 115 -16.13 17.65 -3.63
CA ALA A 115 -16.34 16.26 -4.05
C ALA A 115 -17.64 16.03 -4.80
N LYS A 116 -18.65 16.92 -4.71
CA LYS A 116 -19.91 16.83 -5.45
C LYS A 116 -19.76 17.36 -6.86
N THR A 117 -19.17 18.54 -7.02
CA THR A 117 -19.09 19.27 -8.29
C THR A 117 -17.81 19.03 -9.07
N LEU A 118 -16.78 18.45 -8.42
CA LEU A 118 -15.42 18.24 -8.92
C LEU A 118 -14.69 19.56 -9.27
N LYS A 119 -15.16 20.70 -8.77
CA LYS A 119 -14.52 21.98 -8.98
C LYS A 119 -13.41 22.21 -7.95
N VAL A 120 -12.27 22.70 -8.41
CA VAL A 120 -11.18 23.10 -7.54
C VAL A 120 -11.65 24.28 -6.69
N ILE A 121 -11.45 24.19 -5.37
CA ILE A 121 -11.74 25.25 -4.40
C ILE A 121 -10.50 26.14 -4.25
N LYS A 122 -9.35 25.53 -3.98
CA LYS A 122 -8.06 26.21 -3.84
C LYS A 122 -6.88 25.25 -3.89
N THR A 123 -5.71 25.80 -3.97
CA THR A 123 -4.44 25.08 -3.73
C THR A 123 -3.88 25.44 -2.35
N ILE A 124 -3.09 24.53 -1.79
CA ILE A 124 -2.50 24.64 -0.45
C ILE A 124 -1.01 24.35 -0.59
N ASP A 125 -0.18 25.32 -0.29
CA ASP A 125 1.27 25.15 -0.35
C ASP A 125 1.72 24.17 0.75
N VAL A 126 2.56 23.23 0.34
CA VAL A 126 3.17 22.23 1.22
C VAL A 126 4.63 22.05 0.84
N GLU A 127 5.42 21.62 1.81
CA GLU A 127 6.82 21.30 1.61
C GLU A 127 7.02 19.80 1.28
N GLY A 128 8.27 19.40 1.10
CA GLY A 128 8.64 18.02 0.83
C GLY A 128 8.26 17.53 -0.57
N ARG A 129 8.01 16.23 -0.67
CA ARG A 129 7.55 15.52 -1.88
C ARG A 129 6.29 14.73 -1.53
N PRO A 130 5.10 15.36 -1.60
CA PRO A 130 3.83 14.71 -1.31
C PRO A 130 3.61 13.42 -2.12
N ASP A 131 3.08 12.38 -1.47
CA ASP A 131 2.82 11.08 -2.06
C ASP A 131 1.52 10.48 -1.49
N GLY A 132 1.58 9.75 -0.38
CA GLY A 132 0.42 9.19 0.29
C GLY A 132 -0.49 10.26 0.93
N ILE A 133 -1.76 9.92 1.10
CA ILE A 133 -2.75 10.80 1.70
C ILE A 133 -3.86 10.00 2.37
N LEU A 134 -4.35 10.49 3.50
CA LEU A 134 -5.57 9.96 4.10
C LEU A 134 -6.32 11.05 4.87
N THR A 135 -7.61 10.83 5.05
CA THR A 135 -8.44 11.62 5.95
C THR A 135 -8.63 10.88 7.27
N ASP A 136 -8.29 11.53 8.39
CA ASP A 136 -8.57 11.01 9.72
C ASP A 136 -10.00 11.36 10.14
N ALA A 137 -10.85 10.35 10.23
CA ALA A 137 -12.26 10.51 10.61
C ALA A 137 -12.45 11.02 12.06
N TYR A 138 -11.44 10.85 12.92
CA TYR A 138 -11.47 11.31 14.31
C TYR A 138 -11.67 12.83 14.41
N ASN A 139 -10.92 13.59 13.62
CA ASN A 139 -10.88 15.04 13.76
C ASN A 139 -11.03 15.79 12.43
N SER A 140 -11.40 15.11 11.33
CA SER A 140 -11.52 15.69 9.99
C SER A 140 -10.23 16.43 9.55
N ARG A 141 -9.10 15.82 9.78
CA ARG A 141 -7.80 16.29 9.30
C ARG A 141 -7.33 15.42 8.15
N VAL A 142 -6.75 16.07 7.16
CA VAL A 142 -6.10 15.41 6.04
C VAL A 142 -4.61 15.34 6.33
N TRP A 143 -4.05 14.14 6.24
CA TRP A 143 -2.64 13.86 6.39
C TRP A 143 -2.04 13.68 5.02
N VAL A 144 -1.21 14.61 4.61
CA VAL A 144 -0.41 14.55 3.38
C VAL A 144 0.95 14.03 3.76
N LEU A 145 1.27 12.82 3.30
CA LEU A 145 2.54 12.15 3.59
C LEU A 145 3.57 12.51 2.52
N SER A 146 4.82 12.63 2.93
CA SER A 146 5.92 13.07 2.06
C SER A 146 7.17 12.24 2.31
N HIS A 147 7.78 11.73 1.24
CA HIS A 147 9.05 11.01 1.32
C HIS A 147 10.24 11.91 1.70
N GLN A 148 10.05 13.22 1.74
CA GLN A 148 11.04 14.20 2.16
C GLN A 148 10.47 15.06 3.30
N PRO A 149 11.30 15.51 4.23
CA PRO A 149 10.84 16.39 5.31
C PRO A 149 10.16 17.68 4.81
N PRO A 150 9.13 18.16 5.55
CA PRO A 150 8.49 17.48 6.66
C PRO A 150 7.72 16.25 6.18
N HIS A 151 7.81 15.13 6.92
CA HIS A 151 7.27 13.85 6.48
C HIS A 151 5.75 13.79 6.47
N ALA A 152 5.08 14.67 7.21
CA ALA A 152 3.64 14.84 7.15
C ALA A 152 3.25 16.30 7.24
N THR A 153 2.28 16.73 6.42
CA THR A 153 1.57 18.01 6.54
C THR A 153 0.12 17.71 6.87
N ILE A 154 -0.35 18.28 7.98
CA ILE A 154 -1.71 18.07 8.49
C ILE A 154 -2.55 19.29 8.15
N ILE A 155 -3.67 19.07 7.45
CA ILE A 155 -4.56 20.08 6.93
C ILE A 155 -5.94 19.92 7.56
N ASP A 156 -6.57 21.02 7.98
CA ASP A 156 -7.98 21.02 8.37
C ASP A 156 -8.86 20.83 7.12
N ALA A 157 -9.67 19.79 7.09
CA ALA A 157 -10.42 19.42 5.89
C ALA A 157 -11.54 20.40 5.51
N ARG A 158 -12.02 21.22 6.46
CA ARG A 158 -13.06 22.20 6.19
C ARG A 158 -12.50 23.45 5.55
N SER A 159 -11.46 24.01 6.16
CA SER A 159 -10.88 25.28 5.76
C SER A 159 -9.75 25.13 4.73
N GLY A 160 -9.12 23.97 4.64
CA GLY A 160 -7.90 23.75 3.89
C GLY A 160 -6.72 24.56 4.46
N THR A 161 -6.68 24.76 5.76
CA THR A 161 -5.57 25.44 6.45
C THR A 161 -4.58 24.41 6.95
N VAL A 162 -3.30 24.64 6.74
CA VAL A 162 -2.24 23.82 7.34
C VAL A 162 -2.26 24.00 8.85
N VAL A 163 -2.49 22.92 9.59
CA VAL A 163 -2.54 22.90 11.06
C VAL A 163 -1.14 22.73 11.64
N LYS A 164 -0.37 21.81 11.08
CA LYS A 164 0.96 21.46 11.55
C LYS A 164 1.74 20.69 10.49
N THR A 165 3.04 20.75 10.55
CA THR A 165 3.94 19.79 9.91
C THR A 165 4.55 18.89 10.98
N LEU A 166 4.88 17.64 10.64
CA LEU A 166 5.40 16.67 11.58
C LEU A 166 6.52 15.84 10.93
N ASP A 167 7.61 15.68 11.65
CA ASP A 167 8.64 14.71 11.30
C ASP A 167 8.24 13.32 11.85
N LEU A 168 8.16 12.33 10.97
CA LEU A 168 7.82 10.95 11.31
C LEU A 168 9.05 10.06 11.54
N GLY A 169 10.26 10.64 11.46
CA GLY A 169 11.52 9.92 11.64
C GLY A 169 12.02 9.17 10.40
N GLY A 170 11.35 9.29 9.26
CA GLY A 170 11.73 8.66 8.00
C GLY A 170 10.67 8.79 6.92
N ALA A 171 10.90 8.15 5.77
CA ALA A 171 10.03 8.24 4.60
C ALA A 171 8.73 7.42 4.81
N PRO A 172 7.56 8.08 4.95
CA PRO A 172 6.30 7.37 5.13
C PRO A 172 5.79 6.77 3.81
N GLU A 173 5.12 5.65 3.93
CA GLU A 173 4.29 5.03 2.90
C GLU A 173 2.82 5.08 3.34
N GLN A 174 2.11 3.95 3.34
CA GLN A 174 0.71 3.95 3.76
C GLN A 174 0.54 4.17 5.27
N ALA A 175 -0.49 4.94 5.62
CA ALA A 175 -0.91 5.17 6.99
C ALA A 175 -2.36 4.74 7.21
N VAL A 176 -2.70 4.42 8.46
CA VAL A 176 -4.06 4.10 8.91
C VAL A 176 -4.38 4.80 10.22
N SER A 177 -5.63 5.19 10.38
CA SER A 177 -6.17 5.75 11.63
C SER A 177 -7.01 4.70 12.36
N ASN A 178 -6.91 4.66 13.70
CA ASN A 178 -7.83 3.86 14.50
C ASN A 178 -9.20 4.54 14.71
N GLY A 179 -9.40 5.74 14.17
CA GLY A 179 -10.62 6.53 14.32
C GLY A 179 -10.89 7.07 15.73
N ARG A 180 -9.92 6.92 16.65
CA ARG A 180 -10.02 7.31 18.07
C ARG A 180 -8.84 8.18 18.53
N GLY A 181 -8.04 8.69 17.58
CA GLY A 181 -6.95 9.61 17.86
C GLY A 181 -5.55 9.01 17.80
N THR A 182 -5.39 7.78 17.29
CA THR A 182 -4.07 7.21 16.98
C THR A 182 -3.95 6.98 15.48
N MET A 183 -2.82 7.41 14.93
CA MET A 183 -2.40 7.15 13.56
C MET A 183 -1.20 6.22 13.57
N TYR A 184 -1.19 5.24 12.67
CA TYR A 184 -0.05 4.36 12.43
C TYR A 184 0.47 4.62 11.01
N VAL A 185 1.78 4.76 10.86
CA VAL A 185 2.41 5.08 9.57
C VAL A 185 3.56 4.13 9.32
N ASN A 186 3.55 3.43 8.19
CA ASN A 186 4.66 2.57 7.79
C ASN A 186 5.82 3.43 7.27
N ILE A 187 7.00 3.31 7.89
CA ILE A 187 8.20 4.09 7.56
C ILE A 187 9.16 3.19 6.75
N ALA A 188 9.15 3.40 5.44
CA ALA A 188 9.79 2.49 4.48
C ALA A 188 11.30 2.34 4.66
N ASP A 189 12.01 3.45 4.86
CA ASP A 189 13.47 3.48 4.96
C ASP A 189 14.01 3.12 6.35
N LYS A 190 13.13 2.97 7.35
CA LYS A 190 13.48 2.64 8.74
C LYS A 190 12.99 1.26 9.18
N ALA A 191 12.22 0.58 8.36
CA ALA A 191 11.60 -0.71 8.71
C ALA A 191 10.88 -0.66 10.07
N ASN A 192 10.11 0.39 10.30
CA ASN A 192 9.31 0.55 11.52
C ASN A 192 7.94 1.16 11.21
N ILE A 193 7.07 1.15 12.22
CA ILE A 193 5.77 1.82 12.18
C ILE A 193 5.81 2.96 13.18
N ALA A 194 5.64 4.20 12.72
CA ALA A 194 5.47 5.34 13.60
C ALA A 194 4.05 5.35 14.18
N VAL A 195 3.95 5.48 15.50
CA VAL A 195 2.69 5.65 16.24
C VAL A 195 2.54 7.12 16.58
N VAL A 196 1.45 7.72 16.15
CA VAL A 196 1.24 9.16 16.27
C VAL A 196 -0.05 9.44 17.04
N ASP A 197 0.04 10.27 18.06
CA ASP A 197 -1.12 10.89 18.70
C ASP A 197 -1.70 11.95 17.73
N ALA A 198 -2.83 11.63 17.11
CA ALA A 198 -3.48 12.50 16.13
C ALA A 198 -4.18 13.72 16.77
N LYS A 199 -4.40 13.73 18.09
CA LYS A 199 -4.93 14.87 18.83
C LYS A 199 -3.85 15.92 19.07
N ASN A 200 -2.71 15.48 19.62
CA ASN A 200 -1.60 16.35 19.99
C ASN A 200 -0.60 16.55 18.85
N LEU A 201 -0.75 15.78 17.75
CA LEU A 201 0.13 15.78 16.57
C LEU A 201 1.60 15.55 16.96
N ALA A 202 1.84 14.41 17.63
CA ALA A 202 3.16 14.03 18.11
C ALA A 202 3.40 12.53 17.90
N VAL A 203 4.60 12.18 17.46
CA VAL A 203 5.04 10.77 17.43
C VAL A 203 5.25 10.31 18.88
N THR A 204 4.62 9.20 19.25
CA THR A 204 4.65 8.65 20.62
C THR A 204 5.50 7.38 20.72
N ALA A 205 5.64 6.64 19.64
CA ALA A 205 6.43 5.42 19.57
C ALA A 205 6.84 5.08 18.14
N HIS A 206 7.79 4.15 18.02
CA HIS A 206 8.11 3.44 16.80
C HIS A 206 8.13 1.94 17.10
N TYR A 207 7.39 1.14 16.33
CA TYR A 207 7.42 -0.31 16.42
C TYR A 207 8.44 -0.85 15.41
N ASP A 208 9.50 -1.49 15.89
CA ASP A 208 10.58 -2.02 15.05
C ASP A 208 10.18 -3.33 14.36
N MET A 209 10.27 -3.33 13.04
CA MET A 209 9.99 -4.49 12.19
C MET A 209 11.22 -5.01 11.46
N SER A 210 12.40 -4.44 11.70
CA SER A 210 13.65 -4.73 10.97
C SER A 210 14.06 -6.20 11.00
N SER A 211 13.68 -6.93 12.07
CA SER A 211 13.92 -8.37 12.19
C SER A 211 13.05 -9.24 11.25
N LYS A 212 12.01 -8.68 10.62
CA LYS A 212 11.06 -9.38 9.76
C LYS A 212 11.09 -8.92 8.31
N GLY A 213 11.43 -7.67 8.06
CA GLY A 213 11.50 -7.16 6.70
C GLY A 213 11.93 -5.70 6.62
N THR A 214 12.27 -5.27 5.42
CA THR A 214 12.61 -3.89 5.09
C THR A 214 11.87 -3.45 3.83
N GLY A 215 11.91 -2.14 3.51
CA GLY A 215 11.15 -1.60 2.39
C GLY A 215 9.65 -1.70 2.64
N GLY A 216 9.22 -1.15 3.78
CA GLY A 216 7.81 -1.09 4.15
C GLY A 216 6.97 -0.41 3.08
N SER A 217 5.71 -0.84 2.93
CA SER A 217 4.78 -0.29 1.94
C SER A 217 3.37 -0.17 2.52
N GLY A 218 2.51 -1.14 2.24
CA GLY A 218 1.14 -1.15 2.71
C GLY A 218 1.01 -1.29 4.23
N LEU A 219 -0.06 -0.70 4.77
CA LEU A 219 -0.46 -0.84 6.16
C LEU A 219 -1.98 -0.89 6.25
N ALA A 220 -2.53 -1.94 6.87
CA ALA A 220 -3.96 -2.07 7.15
C ALA A 220 -4.21 -2.28 8.64
N PHE A 221 -5.41 -1.95 9.09
CA PHE A 221 -5.77 -2.01 10.51
C PHE A 221 -7.15 -2.64 10.73
N ASP A 222 -7.19 -3.66 11.57
CA ASP A 222 -8.44 -4.14 12.18
C ASP A 222 -8.74 -3.37 13.47
N ALA A 223 -9.77 -2.54 13.41
CA ALA A 223 -10.20 -1.72 14.53
C ALA A 223 -10.91 -2.53 15.64
N LYS A 224 -11.38 -3.74 15.34
CA LYS A 224 -12.09 -4.61 16.29
C LYS A 224 -11.12 -5.30 17.24
N ASN A 225 -10.09 -5.91 16.68
CA ASN A 225 -9.12 -6.72 17.41
C ASN A 225 -7.78 -5.99 17.65
N HIS A 226 -7.67 -4.72 17.23
CA HIS A 226 -6.48 -3.87 17.34
C HIS A 226 -5.25 -4.51 16.69
N ILE A 227 -5.39 -4.96 15.43
CA ILE A 227 -4.33 -5.64 14.70
C ILE A 227 -3.89 -4.78 13.52
N LEU A 228 -2.57 -4.64 13.35
CA LEU A 228 -1.95 -4.06 12.19
C LEU A 228 -1.42 -5.15 11.27
N PHE A 229 -1.61 -4.96 9.96
CA PHE A 229 -1.04 -5.77 8.89
C PHE A 229 -0.05 -4.88 8.13
N ALA A 230 1.24 -5.03 8.40
CA ALA A 230 2.30 -4.23 7.81
C ALA A 230 3.07 -5.04 6.77
N TYR A 231 3.18 -4.50 5.55
CA TYR A 231 3.77 -5.22 4.42
C TYR A 231 5.17 -4.71 4.12
N TYR A 232 6.09 -5.66 3.91
CA TYR A 232 7.50 -5.42 3.62
C TYR A 232 7.92 -6.16 2.36
N ARG A 233 8.80 -5.52 1.56
CA ARG A 233 9.20 -6.03 0.24
C ARG A 233 10.48 -6.86 0.26
N GLN A 234 11.35 -6.69 1.27
CA GLN A 234 12.68 -7.28 1.33
C GLN A 234 12.92 -8.03 2.65
N PRO A 235 13.76 -9.10 2.65
CA PRO A 235 14.40 -9.77 1.50
C PRO A 235 13.40 -10.58 0.66
N SER A 236 12.26 -10.94 1.24
CA SER A 236 11.13 -11.61 0.57
C SER A 236 9.83 -10.89 0.95
N PRO A 237 8.86 -10.80 0.03
CA PRO A 237 7.59 -10.17 0.33
C PRO A 237 6.87 -10.86 1.49
N VAL A 238 6.49 -10.09 2.51
CA VAL A 238 5.91 -10.59 3.75
C VAL A 238 4.93 -9.58 4.35
N VAL A 239 3.84 -10.08 4.95
CA VAL A 239 3.05 -9.32 5.90
C VAL A 239 3.48 -9.67 7.31
N VAL A 240 3.75 -8.66 8.11
CA VAL A 240 3.99 -8.76 9.56
C VAL A 240 2.69 -8.37 10.25
N ILE A 241 2.15 -9.27 11.06
CA ILE A 241 0.88 -9.09 11.79
C ILE A 241 1.22 -8.76 13.24
N ILE A 242 0.68 -7.65 13.74
CA ILE A 242 1.17 -6.97 14.92
C ILE A 242 0.01 -6.56 15.81
N ASN A 243 0.16 -6.70 17.11
CA ASN A 243 -0.73 -6.07 18.08
C ASN A 243 -0.49 -4.55 18.04
N ALA A 244 -1.53 -3.79 17.69
CA ALA A 244 -1.45 -2.34 17.51
C ALA A 244 -1.25 -1.55 18.81
N ASP A 245 -1.58 -2.12 19.96
CA ASP A 245 -1.49 -1.43 21.26
C ASP A 245 -0.07 -1.40 21.82
N ASN A 246 0.77 -2.38 21.42
CA ASN A 246 2.11 -2.54 21.99
C ASN A 246 3.23 -2.85 20.99
N GLY A 247 2.91 -3.05 19.70
CA GLY A 247 3.88 -3.35 18.66
C GLY A 247 4.41 -4.79 18.66
N ASN A 248 3.88 -5.69 19.49
CA ASN A 248 4.30 -7.08 19.52
C ASN A 248 3.91 -7.80 18.24
N ILE A 249 4.89 -8.44 17.60
CA ILE A 249 4.67 -9.26 16.42
C ILE A 249 3.93 -10.54 16.82
N ILE A 250 2.79 -10.79 16.19
CA ILE A 250 1.99 -12.00 16.41
C ILE A 250 2.49 -13.11 15.49
N THR A 251 2.56 -12.83 14.19
CA THR A 251 3.03 -13.78 13.19
C THR A 251 3.43 -13.08 11.89
N THR A 252 3.92 -13.85 10.91
CA THR A 252 4.21 -13.38 9.56
C THR A 252 3.67 -14.37 8.53
N LEU A 253 3.19 -13.86 7.39
CA LEU A 253 2.72 -14.69 6.28
C LEU A 253 3.33 -14.18 4.96
N PRO A 254 3.56 -15.09 3.98
CA PRO A 254 4.05 -14.67 2.66
C PRO A 254 3.00 -13.89 1.88
N THR A 255 3.46 -13.02 0.98
CA THR A 255 2.62 -12.28 0.03
C THR A 255 3.23 -12.28 -1.36
N GLY A 256 2.53 -11.78 -2.35
CA GLY A 256 3.08 -11.59 -3.69
C GLY A 256 4.07 -10.42 -3.78
N THR A 257 4.72 -10.29 -4.93
CA THR A 257 5.81 -9.34 -5.14
C THR A 257 5.32 -7.93 -5.45
N GLY A 258 5.94 -6.93 -4.81
CA GLY A 258 5.70 -5.53 -5.11
C GLY A 258 4.37 -5.02 -4.56
N VAL A 259 4.01 -5.41 -3.33
CA VAL A 259 2.89 -4.82 -2.58
C VAL A 259 3.08 -3.31 -2.51
N ASP A 260 2.00 -2.58 -2.74
CA ASP A 260 1.99 -1.11 -2.68
C ASP A 260 0.93 -0.63 -1.70
N THR A 261 -0.34 -0.81 -2.00
CA THR A 261 -1.42 -0.49 -1.07
C THR A 261 -2.19 -1.73 -0.62
N VAL A 262 -2.74 -1.63 0.57
CA VAL A 262 -3.48 -2.70 1.22
C VAL A 262 -4.75 -2.15 1.89
N ALA A 263 -5.71 -3.03 2.17
CA ALA A 263 -6.90 -2.68 2.92
C ALA A 263 -7.27 -3.81 3.89
N PHE A 264 -7.96 -3.48 4.96
CA PHE A 264 -8.65 -4.45 5.81
C PHE A 264 -10.16 -4.36 5.58
N ASN A 265 -10.78 -5.50 5.29
CA ASN A 265 -12.23 -5.59 5.14
C ASN A 265 -12.84 -6.12 6.44
N PRO A 266 -13.48 -5.28 7.27
CA PRO A 266 -14.04 -5.71 8.54
C PRO A 266 -15.28 -6.62 8.39
N ALA A 267 -15.95 -6.60 7.22
CA ALA A 267 -17.09 -7.46 6.97
C ALA A 267 -16.67 -8.92 6.74
N THR A 268 -15.50 -9.13 6.20
CA THR A 268 -14.97 -10.46 5.91
C THR A 268 -13.81 -10.85 6.83
N MET A 269 -13.33 -9.94 7.68
CA MET A 269 -12.14 -10.12 8.53
C MET A 269 -10.93 -10.56 7.70
N GLU A 270 -10.58 -9.77 6.69
CA GLU A 270 -9.49 -10.06 5.76
C GLU A 270 -8.63 -8.83 5.52
N ALA A 271 -7.31 -8.99 5.57
CA ALA A 271 -6.36 -8.04 5.03
C ALA A 271 -6.02 -8.43 3.60
N ILE A 272 -6.09 -7.46 2.69
CA ILE A 272 -5.94 -7.67 1.26
C ILE A 272 -4.81 -6.80 0.74
N SER A 273 -3.87 -7.37 -0.02
CA SER A 273 -2.80 -6.66 -0.71
C SER A 273 -2.96 -6.71 -2.22
N ALA A 274 -2.64 -5.58 -2.88
CA ALA A 274 -2.47 -5.52 -4.33
C ALA A 274 -0.98 -5.51 -4.67
N GLU A 275 -0.58 -6.31 -5.65
CA GLU A 275 0.80 -6.69 -5.89
C GLU A 275 1.20 -6.41 -7.34
N ASN A 276 2.26 -5.66 -7.54
CA ASN A 276 2.74 -5.27 -8.88
C ASN A 276 3.06 -6.48 -9.78
N GLY A 277 3.34 -7.64 -9.17
CA GLY A 277 3.54 -8.90 -9.89
C GLY A 277 2.29 -9.43 -10.60
N GLY A 278 1.12 -8.85 -10.34
CA GLY A 278 -0.15 -9.25 -10.95
C GLY A 278 -0.92 -10.24 -10.09
N SER A 279 -0.91 -10.08 -8.79
CA SER A 279 -1.71 -10.86 -7.85
C SER A 279 -2.37 -9.98 -6.80
N MET A 280 -3.32 -10.56 -6.07
CA MET A 280 -3.87 -10.05 -4.82
C MET A 280 -3.86 -11.17 -3.80
N THR A 281 -3.28 -10.91 -2.63
CA THR A 281 -3.25 -11.89 -1.52
C THR A 281 -4.28 -11.50 -0.47
N PHE A 282 -5.10 -12.48 -0.08
CA PHE A 282 -6.14 -12.36 0.94
C PHE A 282 -5.67 -13.11 2.18
N ILE A 283 -5.48 -12.37 3.27
CA ILE A 283 -5.11 -12.91 4.58
C ILE A 283 -6.35 -12.92 5.46
N LYS A 284 -6.81 -14.11 5.80
CA LYS A 284 -7.94 -14.31 6.71
C LYS A 284 -7.49 -14.17 8.15
N GLU A 285 -8.17 -13.35 8.92
CA GLU A 285 -8.10 -13.34 10.37
C GLU A 285 -9.16 -14.31 10.92
N ASN A 286 -8.73 -15.50 11.32
CA ASN A 286 -9.58 -16.52 11.92
C ASN A 286 -9.88 -16.19 13.39
N SER A 287 -8.89 -15.65 14.08
CA SER A 287 -8.97 -15.11 15.44
C SER A 287 -7.87 -14.06 15.62
N PRO A 288 -7.83 -13.30 16.74
CA PRO A 288 -6.77 -12.33 17.01
C PRO A 288 -5.35 -12.92 17.10
N THR A 289 -5.21 -14.24 17.08
CA THR A 289 -3.93 -14.96 17.15
C THR A 289 -3.75 -16.00 16.04
N ASP A 290 -4.75 -16.16 15.15
CA ASP A 290 -4.72 -17.16 14.09
C ASP A 290 -5.04 -16.52 12.74
N PHE A 291 -4.11 -16.63 11.79
CA PHE A 291 -4.14 -16.01 10.48
C PHE A 291 -3.69 -16.99 9.41
N SER A 292 -4.30 -16.93 8.25
CA SER A 292 -3.95 -17.79 7.12
C SER A 292 -4.08 -17.06 5.80
N VAL A 293 -3.28 -17.46 4.81
CA VAL A 293 -3.51 -17.06 3.42
C VAL A 293 -4.74 -17.80 2.91
N GLU A 294 -5.85 -17.10 2.70
CA GLU A 294 -7.09 -17.68 2.17
C GLU A 294 -6.97 -17.91 0.67
N GLN A 295 -6.42 -16.93 -0.05
CA GLN A 295 -6.28 -16.98 -1.50
C GLN A 295 -5.18 -16.05 -1.99
N THR A 296 -4.51 -16.43 -3.07
CA THR A 296 -3.74 -15.54 -3.92
C THR A 296 -4.35 -15.53 -5.32
N LEU A 297 -5.14 -14.49 -5.62
CA LEU A 297 -5.83 -14.34 -6.89
C LEU A 297 -4.90 -13.74 -7.93
N GLN A 298 -4.87 -14.31 -9.13
CA GLN A 298 -4.17 -13.72 -10.27
C GLN A 298 -4.94 -12.51 -10.82
N THR A 299 -4.23 -11.39 -10.99
CA THR A 299 -4.73 -10.14 -11.57
C THR A 299 -3.84 -9.69 -12.73
N MET A 300 -3.99 -8.46 -13.21
CA MET A 300 -3.10 -7.89 -14.23
C MET A 300 -1.76 -7.46 -13.60
N VAL A 301 -0.66 -7.72 -14.30
CA VAL A 301 0.65 -7.19 -13.92
C VAL A 301 0.58 -5.66 -13.85
N GLY A 302 1.10 -5.10 -12.77
CA GLY A 302 1.00 -3.66 -12.49
C GLY A 302 -0.20 -3.25 -11.65
N ALA A 303 -1.14 -4.15 -11.33
CA ALA A 303 -2.27 -3.89 -10.42
C ALA A 303 -1.80 -3.83 -8.97
N LYS A 304 -1.04 -2.81 -8.60
CA LYS A 304 -0.31 -2.65 -7.33
C LYS A 304 -1.06 -1.87 -6.26
N THR A 305 -2.05 -1.09 -6.65
CA THR A 305 -2.83 -0.23 -5.74
C THR A 305 -4.29 -0.70 -5.72
N LEU A 306 -4.95 -0.54 -4.59
CA LEU A 306 -6.35 -0.92 -4.43
C LEU A 306 -7.13 0.06 -3.56
N ALA A 307 -8.45 0.05 -3.73
CA ALA A 307 -9.39 0.65 -2.80
C ALA A 307 -10.50 -0.36 -2.47
N LEU A 308 -10.96 -0.35 -1.22
CA LEU A 308 -12.09 -1.16 -0.77
C LEU A 308 -13.37 -0.32 -0.80
N ASP A 309 -14.38 -0.77 -1.52
CA ASP A 309 -15.75 -0.29 -1.38
C ASP A 309 -16.42 -1.03 -0.21
N THR A 310 -16.46 -0.39 0.94
CA THR A 310 -17.02 -0.98 2.16
C THR A 310 -18.53 -1.23 2.11
N LYS A 311 -19.24 -0.68 1.13
CA LYS A 311 -20.67 -0.91 0.93
C LYS A 311 -20.97 -2.25 0.26
N THR A 312 -20.15 -2.63 -0.71
CA THR A 312 -20.34 -3.85 -1.51
C THR A 312 -19.31 -4.93 -1.19
N ASN A 313 -18.28 -4.60 -0.43
CA ASN A 313 -17.08 -5.39 -0.19
C ASN A 313 -16.27 -5.70 -1.47
N HIS A 314 -16.48 -4.93 -2.53
CA HIS A 314 -15.67 -5.03 -3.73
C HIS A 314 -14.34 -4.30 -3.57
N LEU A 315 -13.32 -4.87 -4.17
CA LEU A 315 -11.99 -4.27 -4.27
C LEU A 315 -11.81 -3.73 -5.70
N LEU A 316 -11.35 -2.51 -5.79
CA LEU A 316 -11.04 -1.84 -7.05
C LEU A 316 -9.51 -1.77 -7.17
N THR A 317 -8.94 -2.39 -8.18
CA THR A 317 -7.53 -2.23 -8.55
C THR A 317 -7.43 -1.84 -10.02
N MET A 318 -6.29 -1.34 -10.44
CA MET A 318 -6.11 -0.90 -11.81
C MET A 318 -4.73 -1.24 -12.33
N ALA A 319 -4.67 -1.44 -13.63
CA ALA A 319 -3.44 -1.68 -14.37
C ALA A 319 -3.50 -1.11 -15.78
N ALA A 320 -2.35 -0.98 -16.40
CA ALA A 320 -2.20 -0.70 -17.81
C ALA A 320 -1.21 -1.68 -18.43
N GLU A 321 -1.32 -1.90 -19.71
CA GLU A 321 -0.35 -2.67 -20.48
C GLU A 321 0.77 -1.76 -20.97
N TYR A 322 1.99 -2.30 -21.05
CA TYR A 322 3.18 -1.58 -21.49
C TYR A 322 3.85 -2.35 -22.62
N GLY A 323 4.32 -1.61 -23.62
CA GLY A 323 5.15 -2.15 -24.67
C GLY A 323 6.52 -2.59 -24.16
N PRO A 324 7.36 -3.16 -25.04
CA PRO A 324 8.73 -3.49 -24.67
C PRO A 324 9.52 -2.22 -24.34
N PRO A 325 10.45 -2.30 -23.37
CA PRO A 325 11.35 -1.18 -23.10
C PRO A 325 12.28 -0.94 -24.29
N ALA A 326 12.80 0.28 -24.43
CA ALA A 326 13.84 0.58 -25.42
C ALA A 326 15.07 -0.32 -25.16
N PRO A 327 15.81 -0.72 -26.23
CA PRO A 327 16.97 -1.63 -26.09
C PRO A 327 18.06 -1.12 -25.13
N ASP A 328 18.18 0.18 -24.98
CA ASP A 328 19.15 0.89 -24.13
C ASP A 328 18.55 1.42 -22.82
N ALA A 329 17.31 1.04 -22.51
CA ALA A 329 16.61 1.48 -21.32
C ALA A 329 17.31 1.01 -20.04
N LYS A 330 17.68 1.95 -19.19
CA LYS A 330 18.33 1.67 -17.91
C LYS A 330 17.28 1.30 -16.84
N PRO A 331 17.67 0.47 -15.86
CA PRO A 331 16.82 0.23 -14.70
C PRO A 331 16.42 1.55 -14.03
N GLY A 332 15.17 1.60 -13.58
CA GLY A 332 14.66 2.70 -12.79
C GLY A 332 15.25 2.74 -11.37
N PRO A 333 14.81 3.69 -10.52
CA PRO A 333 15.19 3.75 -9.11
C PRO A 333 14.98 2.41 -8.40
N ALA A 334 15.86 2.08 -7.46
CA ALA A 334 15.88 0.82 -6.71
C ALA A 334 15.95 -0.45 -7.60
N GLY A 335 16.58 -0.36 -8.80
CA GLY A 335 16.76 -1.51 -9.69
C GLY A 335 15.48 -2.01 -10.37
N ARG A 336 14.42 -1.21 -10.40
CA ARG A 336 13.18 -1.59 -11.09
C ARG A 336 13.44 -1.87 -12.56
N PRO A 337 12.92 -2.98 -13.11
CA PRO A 337 13.03 -3.25 -14.54
C PRO A 337 12.51 -2.07 -15.38
N PRO A 338 13.19 -1.74 -16.50
CA PRO A 338 12.70 -0.68 -17.36
C PRO A 338 11.34 -1.07 -17.95
N ARG A 339 10.47 -0.10 -18.11
CA ARG A 339 9.17 -0.26 -18.77
C ARG A 339 9.18 0.48 -20.10
N GLY A 340 8.54 -0.11 -21.09
CA GLY A 340 8.23 0.57 -22.34
C GLY A 340 7.09 1.59 -22.18
N PRO A 341 6.68 2.23 -23.26
CA PRO A 341 5.53 3.14 -23.25
C PRO A 341 4.25 2.39 -22.89
N MET A 342 3.34 3.08 -22.18
CA MET A 342 1.99 2.56 -21.94
C MET A 342 1.29 2.37 -23.29
N ILE A 343 0.66 1.20 -23.48
CA ILE A 343 -0.15 0.94 -24.66
C ILE A 343 -1.39 1.82 -24.58
N ALA A 344 -1.68 2.55 -25.65
CA ALA A 344 -2.84 3.44 -25.70
C ALA A 344 -4.13 2.70 -25.33
N ASP A 345 -4.98 3.36 -24.54
CA ASP A 345 -6.29 2.87 -24.10
C ASP A 345 -6.29 1.52 -23.34
N SER A 346 -5.10 1.03 -22.90
CA SER A 346 -5.00 -0.20 -22.14
C SER A 346 -5.35 -0.04 -20.66
N PHE A 347 -5.35 1.19 -20.13
CA PHE A 347 -5.64 1.41 -18.71
C PHE A 347 -7.02 0.89 -18.34
N SER A 348 -7.05 -0.01 -17.38
CA SER A 348 -8.24 -0.76 -16.98
C SER A 348 -8.44 -0.71 -15.47
N ILE A 349 -9.70 -0.68 -15.06
CA ILE A 349 -10.13 -0.85 -13.66
C ILE A 349 -10.67 -2.27 -13.52
N LEU A 350 -10.15 -3.01 -12.56
CA LEU A 350 -10.62 -4.34 -12.20
C LEU A 350 -11.43 -4.25 -10.92
N MET A 351 -12.64 -4.81 -10.94
CA MET A 351 -13.46 -5.02 -9.76
C MET A 351 -13.31 -6.48 -9.34
N VAL A 352 -12.91 -6.69 -8.08
CA VAL A 352 -12.70 -8.01 -7.50
C VAL A 352 -13.67 -8.22 -6.35
N GLY A 353 -14.22 -9.43 -6.23
CA GLY A 353 -15.17 -9.79 -5.17
C GLY A 353 -15.42 -11.30 -5.12
N LYS A 354 -16.22 -11.72 -4.13
CA LYS A 354 -16.67 -13.12 -3.95
C LYS A 354 -17.80 -13.47 -4.90
#